data_5df57fe4aaa31e4af4708b72c684866f
#
_entry.id   5df57fe4aaa31e4af4708b72c684866f
#
_cell.length_a   1.000
_cell.length_b   1.000
_cell.length_c   1.000
_cell.angle_alpha   90.00
_cell.angle_beta   90.00
_cell.angle_gamma   90.00
#
_symmetry.space_group_name_H-M   'P 1'
#
loop_
_entity.id
_entity.type
_entity.pdbx_description
1 polymer ?
#
loop_
_entity_poly.entity_id
_entity_poly.type
_entity_poly.pdbx_seq_one_letter_code
_entity_poly.pdbx_strand_id
1 'polypeptide(L)'
;MVHEEKTFILRFTLDAVFPDDYEGDADEHQWVKEWEQDLKPALLKNIFDSLRKRSQWKAHIRNRGASPLDEIEIVLAKEFMNES
;
A
#
# COMPACT_ATOMS: atom_id res chain seq x y z
N MET A 1 8.34 13.79 26.43
CA MET A 1 7.53 13.72 25.18
C MET A 1 6.71 12.45 25.19
N VAL A 2 5.43 12.56 24.97
CA VAL A 2 4.54 11.40 24.93
C VAL A 2 4.41 10.93 23.48
N HIS A 3 4.61 9.66 23.27
CA HIS A 3 4.51 9.05 21.95
C HIS A 3 3.40 8.01 21.96
N GLU A 4 2.43 8.21 21.10
CA GLU A 4 1.33 7.27 20.94
C GLU A 4 1.34 6.70 19.53
N GLU A 5 1.06 5.40 19.42
CA GLU A 5 1.05 4.73 18.15
C GLU A 5 -0.22 3.90 18.02
N LYS A 6 -0.86 4.01 16.86
CA LYS A 6 -2.02 3.20 16.53
C LYS A 6 -1.81 2.62 15.13
N THR A 7 -2.00 1.33 15.00
CA THR A 7 -1.84 0.64 13.72
C THR A 7 -3.20 0.28 13.13
N PHE A 8 -3.39 0.64 11.87
CA PHE A 8 -4.54 0.22 11.08
C PHE A 8 -4.04 -0.63 9.93
N ILE A 9 -4.61 -1.81 9.75
CA ILE A 9 -4.18 -2.73 8.70
C ILE A 9 -5.21 -2.76 7.60
N LEU A 10 -4.78 -2.42 6.39
CA LEU A 10 -5.59 -2.53 5.18
C LEU A 10 -4.96 -3.61 4.30
N ARG A 11 -5.76 -4.59 3.90
CA ARG A 11 -5.29 -5.71 3.12
C ARG A 11 -6.01 -5.78 1.79
N PHE A 12 -5.26 -5.99 0.72
CA PHE A 12 -5.81 -6.24 -0.59
C PHE A 12 -5.69 -7.72 -0.91
N THR A 13 -6.80 -8.33 -1.27
CA THR A 13 -6.80 -9.72 -1.72
C THR A 13 -7.12 -9.74 -3.19
N LEU A 14 -6.24 -10.36 -3.96
CA LEU A 14 -6.44 -10.50 -5.39
C LEU A 14 -7.13 -11.83 -5.66
N ASP A 15 -8.26 -11.78 -6.30
CA ASP A 15 -9.03 -12.97 -6.61
C ASP A 15 -9.36 -12.95 -8.09
N ALA A 16 -9.11 -14.06 -8.77
CA ALA A 16 -9.36 -14.15 -10.20
C ALA A 16 -10.21 -15.41 -10.47
N VAL A 17 -11.25 -15.22 -11.29
CA VAL A 17 -12.11 -16.33 -11.69
C VAL A 17 -11.94 -16.53 -13.20
N PHE A 18 -11.60 -17.74 -13.57
CA PHE A 18 -11.37 -18.07 -14.97
C PHE A 18 -12.42 -19.07 -15.44
N PRO A 19 -12.73 -19.07 -16.76
CA PRO A 19 -13.64 -20.07 -17.31
C PRO A 19 -13.03 -21.47 -17.22
N ASP A 20 -13.87 -22.49 -17.27
CA ASP A 20 -13.44 -23.87 -17.11
C ASP A 20 -12.41 -24.32 -18.15
N ASP A 21 -12.45 -23.73 -19.34
CA ASP A 21 -11.52 -24.04 -20.42
C ASP A 21 -10.22 -23.23 -20.36
N TYR A 22 -10.01 -22.47 -19.31
CA TYR A 22 -8.82 -21.66 -19.14
C TYR A 22 -7.60 -22.53 -18.89
N GLU A 23 -6.55 -22.30 -19.68
CA GLU A 23 -5.28 -22.96 -19.49
C GLU A 23 -4.31 -21.97 -18.82
N GLY A 24 -4.08 -22.16 -17.51
CA GLY A 24 -3.36 -21.20 -16.69
C GLY A 24 -1.94 -20.91 -17.13
N ASP A 25 -1.31 -21.84 -17.86
CA ASP A 25 0.07 -21.66 -18.30
C ASP A 25 0.20 -20.69 -19.47
N ALA A 26 -0.91 -20.40 -20.16
CA ALA A 26 -0.86 -19.62 -21.40
C ALA A 26 -0.49 -18.16 -21.16
N ASP A 27 -0.90 -17.56 -20.04
CA ASP A 27 -0.70 -16.14 -19.77
C ASP A 27 0.33 -15.86 -18.67
N GLU A 28 0.92 -16.90 -18.09
CA GLU A 28 1.96 -16.77 -17.06
C GLU A 28 1.55 -15.85 -15.91
N HIS A 29 0.28 -15.95 -15.50
CA HIS A 29 -0.28 -15.13 -14.43
C HIS A 29 -0.22 -13.64 -14.75
N GLN A 30 -0.62 -13.28 -15.95
CA GLN A 30 -0.60 -11.89 -16.41
C GLN A 30 -1.40 -10.96 -15.49
N TRP A 31 -2.48 -11.46 -14.89
CA TRP A 31 -3.30 -10.65 -14.01
C TRP A 31 -2.55 -10.23 -12.73
N VAL A 32 -1.64 -11.08 -12.25
CA VAL A 32 -0.79 -10.72 -11.11
C VAL A 32 0.23 -9.66 -11.50
N LYS A 33 0.79 -9.78 -12.71
CA LYS A 33 1.73 -8.78 -13.21
C LYS A 33 1.05 -7.43 -13.40
N GLU A 34 -0.20 -7.44 -13.83
CA GLU A 34 -0.97 -6.22 -13.97
C GLU A 34 -1.14 -5.51 -12.64
N TRP A 35 -1.37 -6.24 -11.57
CA TRP A 35 -1.41 -5.68 -10.24
C TRP A 35 -0.08 -5.02 -9.87
N GLU A 36 1.01 -5.75 -10.05
CA GLU A 36 2.33 -5.26 -9.65
C GLU A 36 2.81 -4.07 -10.47
N GLN A 37 2.50 -4.06 -11.76
CA GLN A 37 3.04 -3.05 -12.66
C GLN A 37 2.13 -1.83 -12.81
N ASP A 38 0.82 -2.02 -12.68
CA ASP A 38 -0.14 -0.94 -12.94
C ASP A 38 -0.95 -0.55 -11.72
N LEU A 39 -1.67 -1.49 -11.13
CA LEU A 39 -2.63 -1.16 -10.08
C LEU A 39 -1.97 -0.73 -8.77
N LYS A 40 -1.00 -1.50 -8.32
CA LYS A 40 -0.34 -1.21 -7.05
C LYS A 40 0.38 0.14 -7.06
N PRO A 41 1.19 0.46 -8.10
CA PRO A 41 1.82 1.78 -8.15
C PRO A 41 0.81 2.92 -8.22
N ALA A 42 -0.28 2.73 -8.95
CA ALA A 42 -1.32 3.75 -9.07
C ALA A 42 -2.01 4.00 -7.72
N LEU A 43 -2.31 2.93 -6.98
CA LEU A 43 -2.92 3.05 -5.66
C LEU A 43 -1.99 3.75 -4.68
N LEU A 44 -0.71 3.40 -4.69
CA LEU A 44 0.26 4.04 -3.82
C LEU A 44 0.40 5.53 -4.14
N LYS A 45 0.43 5.86 -5.43
CA LYS A 45 0.49 7.26 -5.84
C LYS A 45 -0.73 8.03 -5.35
N ASN A 46 -1.92 7.45 -5.50
CA ASN A 46 -3.15 8.10 -5.06
C ASN A 46 -3.18 8.30 -3.56
N ILE A 47 -2.68 7.32 -2.80
CA ILE A 47 -2.60 7.43 -1.35
C ILE A 47 -1.70 8.59 -0.95
N PHE A 48 -0.49 8.64 -1.53
CA PHE A 48 0.45 9.71 -1.19
C PHE A 48 -0.04 11.08 -1.65
N ASP A 49 -0.69 11.15 -2.81
CA ASP A 49 -1.26 12.42 -3.27
C ASP A 49 -2.35 12.92 -2.32
N SER A 50 -3.18 12.02 -1.82
CA SER A 50 -4.20 12.38 -0.84
C SER A 50 -3.60 12.88 0.47
N LEU A 51 -2.50 12.25 0.89
CA LEU A 51 -1.84 12.62 2.13
C LEU A 51 -1.09 13.95 2.02
N ARG A 52 -0.54 14.26 0.86
CA ARG A 52 0.13 15.54 0.64
C ARG A 52 -0.79 16.73 0.79
N LYS A 53 -2.08 16.54 0.55
CA LYS A 53 -3.06 17.61 0.71
C LYS A 53 -3.27 17.98 2.18
N ARG A 54 -2.75 17.16 3.08
CA ARG A 54 -2.88 17.38 4.52
C ARG A 54 -1.52 17.69 5.10
N SER A 55 -1.19 18.96 5.16
CA SER A 55 0.14 19.42 5.51
C SER A 55 0.60 19.00 6.91
N GLN A 56 -0.34 18.69 7.78
CA GLN A 56 -0.02 18.31 9.16
C GLN A 56 0.45 16.85 9.28
N TRP A 57 0.23 16.05 8.25
CA TRP A 57 0.59 14.65 8.26
C TRP A 57 1.76 14.40 7.31
N LYS A 58 2.74 13.66 7.78
CA LYS A 58 3.87 13.23 6.97
C LYS A 58 3.76 11.73 6.77
N ALA A 59 3.99 11.29 5.55
CA ALA A 59 3.87 9.87 5.20
C ALA A 59 5.18 9.35 4.63
N HIS A 60 5.56 8.14 5.04
CA HIS A 60 6.71 7.46 4.45
C HIS A 60 6.50 5.96 4.50
N ILE A 61 7.22 5.25 3.65
CA ILE A 61 7.17 3.80 3.61
C ILE A 61 8.21 3.24 4.58
N ARG A 62 7.78 2.27 5.36
CA ARG A 62 8.66 1.58 6.31
C ARG A 62 8.61 0.08 6.02
N ASN A 63 9.77 -0.52 5.83
CA ASN A 63 9.89 -1.97 5.66
C ASN A 63 10.53 -2.57 6.90
N ARG A 64 9.83 -3.50 7.53
CA ARG A 64 10.33 -4.19 8.71
C ARG A 64 10.80 -5.60 8.34
N GLY A 65 11.64 -5.69 7.30
CA GLY A 65 12.15 -6.98 6.85
C GLY A 65 11.25 -7.73 5.89
N ALA A 66 10.06 -7.21 5.60
CA ALA A 66 9.15 -7.82 4.64
C ALA A 66 9.47 -7.32 3.24
N SER A 67 9.24 -8.19 2.24
CA SER A 67 9.40 -7.79 0.85
C SER A 67 8.30 -6.82 0.45
N PRO A 68 8.62 -5.72 -0.26
CA PRO A 68 7.59 -4.82 -0.77
C PRO A 68 6.60 -5.49 -1.73
N LEU A 69 6.94 -6.65 -2.25
CA LEU A 69 6.02 -7.44 -3.08
C LEU A 69 4.88 -8.03 -2.25
N ASP A 70 5.14 -8.29 -0.98
CA ASP A 70 4.19 -8.95 -0.11
C ASP A 70 3.50 -7.99 0.84
N GLU A 71 4.23 -7.00 1.32
CA GLU A 71 3.71 -6.11 2.34
C GLU A 71 4.34 -4.72 2.22
N ILE A 72 3.51 -3.70 2.33
CA ILE A 72 3.97 -2.32 2.40
C ILE A 72 3.31 -1.67 3.61
N GLU A 73 4.14 -1.07 4.47
CA GLU A 73 3.66 -0.30 5.60
C GLU A 73 3.86 1.18 5.32
N ILE A 74 2.79 1.96 5.44
CA ILE A 74 2.86 3.40 5.30
C ILE A 74 2.70 3.99 6.69
N VAL A 75 3.71 4.74 7.12
CA VAL A 75 3.69 5.38 8.43
C VAL A 75 3.20 6.80 8.26
N LEU A 76 2.16 7.14 8.98
CA LEU A 76 1.64 8.50 9.04
C LEU A 76 2.06 9.13 10.35
N ALA A 77 2.82 10.21 10.28
CA ALA A 77 3.31 10.88 11.45
C ALA A 77 2.72 12.28 11.54
N LYS A 78 2.22 12.61 12.69
CA LYS A 78 1.72 13.95 12.98
C LYS A 78 2.34 14.42 14.28
N GLU A 79 2.97 15.57 14.24
CA GLU A 79 3.57 16.16 15.42
C GLU A 79 2.67 17.26 15.96
N PHE A 80 2.37 17.15 17.24
CA PHE A 80 1.67 18.21 17.93
C PHE A 80 2.67 19.08 18.63
N MET A 81 2.83 20.29 18.14
CA MET A 81 3.78 21.20 18.72
C MET A 81 3.15 21.96 19.87
N ASN A 82 3.84 21.92 20.98
CA ASN A 82 3.41 22.59 22.17
C ASN A 82 3.95 24.01 22.14
N GLU A 83 3.16 24.92 21.63
CA GLU A 83 3.57 26.32 21.60
C GLU A 83 3.29 26.98 22.93
N SER A 84 4.32 27.34 23.56
CA SER A 84 4.21 28.06 24.81
C SER A 84 4.45 29.55 24.62
#